data_695f97bf8c85b264e5b444f7832ad8b3
#
_entry.id   695f97bf8c85b264e5b444f7832ad8b3
#
_cell.length_a   1.000
_cell.length_b   1.000
_cell.length_c   1.000
_cell.angle_alpha   90.00
_cell.angle_beta   90.00
_cell.angle_gamma   90.00
#
_symmetry.space_group_name_H-M   'P 1'
#
loop_
_entity.id
_entity.type
_entity.pdbx_description
1 polymer ?
#
loop_
_entity_poly.entity_id
_entity_poly.type
_entity_poly.pdbx_seq_one_letter_code
_entity_poly.pdbx_strand_id
1 'polypeptide(L)'
;MSDKELARHVSVVLTDRIEPELMTCWEVVAAGRYPYTNHFGKLSREDQRIVEDSMARVNALELREQRFTELSDGQKQRVLLARALCQQPEVIVLDEPTSYLDIRHKIELLDILREMTASRGLSVVLSLHEVDLATKLADVVVLVKDNAIFRCGAPEDVLDDDTIRQLYDIHDGSFNLLLGSVELCGAAGEPRVFVVPGEGRGAPCFRALQKRGLPFAAGILQRCDVDWAVAETLAARRYEAESFSPPAPDTLRAAVAAACSSACVVDSGAAIGPYNRENLELLRAAAGAGVPVLTLRRERLESLEAARPFDTVRALMDEAARLA
;
A
#
# COMPACT_ATOMS: atom_id res chain seq x y z
N MET A 1 0.68 -21.26 -36.48
CA MET A 1 1.65 -21.61 -35.42
C MET A 1 1.09 -22.80 -34.66
N SER A 2 1.84 -23.88 -34.47
CA SER A 2 1.38 -25.02 -33.64
C SER A 2 1.48 -24.68 -32.17
N ASP A 3 0.73 -25.41 -31.30
CA ASP A 3 0.80 -25.21 -29.84
C ASP A 3 2.23 -25.33 -29.30
N LYS A 4 2.99 -26.28 -29.85
CA LYS A 4 4.40 -26.50 -29.48
C LYS A 4 5.31 -25.34 -29.91
N GLU A 5 4.99 -24.69 -30.99
CA GLU A 5 5.70 -23.51 -31.51
C GLU A 5 5.33 -22.28 -30.67
N LEU A 6 4.05 -22.08 -30.34
CA LEU A 6 3.59 -21.04 -29.43
C LEU A 6 4.25 -21.17 -28.05
N ALA A 7 4.32 -22.40 -27.53
CA ALA A 7 4.96 -22.69 -26.25
C ALA A 7 6.46 -22.42 -26.19
N ARG A 8 7.14 -22.13 -27.31
CA ARG A 8 8.54 -21.66 -27.30
C ARG A 8 8.66 -20.16 -27.11
N HIS A 9 7.61 -19.40 -27.41
CA HIS A 9 7.62 -17.95 -27.34
C HIS A 9 6.89 -17.42 -26.11
N VAL A 10 5.84 -18.13 -25.67
CA VAL A 10 4.98 -17.68 -24.55
C VAL A 10 4.94 -18.75 -23.47
N SER A 11 5.18 -18.34 -22.24
CA SER A 11 4.95 -19.16 -21.04
C SER A 11 3.86 -18.56 -20.19
N VAL A 12 3.06 -19.40 -19.53
CA VAL A 12 1.95 -18.97 -18.68
C VAL A 12 2.06 -19.65 -17.32
N VAL A 13 1.90 -18.85 -16.28
CA VAL A 13 1.75 -19.30 -14.90
C VAL A 13 0.36 -18.87 -14.43
N LEU A 14 -0.52 -19.82 -14.20
CA LEU A 14 -1.89 -19.59 -13.74
C LEU A 14 -1.96 -19.66 -12.21
N THR A 15 -2.95 -18.99 -11.66
CA THR A 15 -3.29 -19.03 -10.22
C THR A 15 -3.79 -20.40 -9.80
N ASP A 16 -4.43 -21.14 -10.73
CA ASP A 16 -4.91 -22.50 -10.47
C ASP A 16 -3.76 -23.43 -10.08
N ARG A 17 -3.87 -24.00 -8.89
CA ARG A 17 -2.82 -24.85 -8.31
C ARG A 17 -2.76 -26.17 -9.04
N ILE A 18 -1.79 -26.31 -9.94
CA ILE A 18 -1.39 -27.64 -10.43
C ILE A 18 -0.60 -28.29 -9.28
N GLU A 19 -1.16 -29.31 -8.66
CA GLU A 19 -0.50 -30.08 -7.60
C GLU A 19 -0.03 -31.44 -8.16
N PRO A 20 1.18 -31.52 -8.72
CA PRO A 20 1.75 -32.80 -9.15
C PRO A 20 2.16 -33.62 -7.91
N GLU A 21 1.30 -34.54 -7.50
CA GLU A 21 1.41 -35.27 -6.21
C GLU A 21 2.73 -36.01 -5.99
N LEU A 22 3.39 -36.45 -7.06
CA LEU A 22 4.57 -37.33 -6.98
C LEU A 22 5.86 -36.71 -7.54
N MET A 23 5.79 -35.46 -8.08
CA MET A 23 6.94 -34.85 -8.75
C MET A 23 7.84 -34.11 -7.75
N THR A 24 9.14 -34.23 -7.95
CA THR A 24 10.12 -33.34 -7.34
C THR A 24 10.07 -31.95 -7.95
N CYS A 25 10.60 -30.95 -7.27
CA CYS A 25 10.70 -29.59 -7.80
C CYS A 25 11.49 -29.53 -9.10
N TRP A 26 12.56 -30.33 -9.21
CA TRP A 26 13.32 -30.45 -10.43
C TRP A 26 12.49 -30.96 -11.61
N GLU A 27 11.68 -32.02 -11.39
CA GLU A 27 10.80 -32.56 -12.42
C GLU A 27 9.72 -31.58 -12.85
N VAL A 28 9.17 -30.79 -11.91
CA VAL A 28 8.21 -29.73 -12.22
C VAL A 28 8.85 -28.68 -13.12
N VAL A 29 10.07 -28.23 -12.81
CA VAL A 29 10.79 -27.25 -13.65
C VAL A 29 11.16 -27.86 -15.00
N ALA A 30 11.63 -29.12 -15.01
CA ALA A 30 11.99 -29.83 -16.21
C ALA A 30 10.84 -30.01 -17.22
N ALA A 31 9.58 -30.05 -16.74
CA ALA A 31 8.41 -30.04 -17.60
C ALA A 31 8.34 -28.77 -18.50
N GLY A 32 8.95 -27.66 -18.10
CA GLY A 32 9.11 -26.47 -18.95
C GLY A 32 9.91 -26.71 -20.25
N ARG A 33 10.69 -27.79 -20.31
CA ARG A 33 11.43 -28.17 -21.53
C ARG A 33 10.61 -28.99 -22.52
N TYR A 34 9.34 -29.33 -22.19
CA TYR A 34 8.47 -30.13 -23.08
C TYR A 34 8.44 -29.65 -24.53
N PRO A 35 8.38 -28.34 -24.86
CA PRO A 35 8.40 -27.86 -26.25
C PRO A 35 9.66 -28.23 -27.05
N TYR A 36 10.75 -28.58 -26.37
CA TYR A 36 12.05 -28.88 -26.96
C TYR A 36 12.37 -30.37 -26.96
N THR A 37 11.62 -31.18 -26.20
CA THR A 37 11.85 -32.63 -26.14
C THR A 37 11.25 -33.35 -27.34
N ASN A 38 11.80 -34.56 -27.61
CA ASN A 38 11.26 -35.50 -28.56
C ASN A 38 10.00 -36.21 -28.04
N HIS A 39 9.44 -37.17 -28.80
CA HIS A 39 8.25 -37.96 -28.41
C HIS A 39 8.43 -38.77 -27.11
N PHE A 40 9.64 -39.05 -26.69
CA PHE A 40 9.93 -39.79 -25.46
C PHE A 40 10.17 -38.88 -24.25
N GLY A 41 10.03 -37.55 -24.39
CA GLY A 41 10.24 -36.61 -23.31
C GLY A 41 11.66 -36.57 -22.72
N LYS A 42 12.66 -37.14 -23.46
CA LYS A 42 14.03 -37.25 -22.95
C LYS A 42 14.75 -35.89 -23.01
N LEU A 43 15.26 -35.45 -21.86
CA LEU A 43 16.05 -34.25 -21.73
C LEU A 43 17.49 -34.48 -22.19
N SER A 44 18.00 -33.54 -22.98
CA SER A 44 19.42 -33.45 -23.32
C SER A 44 20.26 -32.96 -22.12
N ARG A 45 21.58 -33.04 -22.21
CA ARG A 45 22.47 -32.41 -21.21
C ARG A 45 22.29 -30.90 -21.14
N GLU A 46 22.00 -30.27 -22.26
CA GLU A 46 21.72 -28.82 -22.32
C GLU A 46 20.40 -28.48 -21.62
N ASP A 47 19.34 -29.27 -21.85
CA ASP A 47 18.07 -29.07 -21.14
C ASP A 47 18.24 -29.19 -19.62
N GLN A 48 19.04 -30.14 -19.15
CA GLN A 48 19.33 -30.28 -17.71
C GLN A 48 20.04 -29.06 -17.12
N ARG A 49 21.01 -28.48 -17.85
CA ARG A 49 21.63 -27.21 -17.45
C ARG A 49 20.64 -26.06 -17.40
N ILE A 50 19.76 -25.93 -18.39
CA ILE A 50 18.74 -24.89 -18.42
C ILE A 50 17.78 -25.02 -17.23
N VAL A 51 17.43 -26.24 -16.84
CA VAL A 51 16.64 -26.50 -15.63
C VAL A 51 17.35 -25.99 -14.38
N GLU A 52 18.61 -26.38 -14.19
CA GLU A 52 19.42 -25.97 -13.03
C GLU A 52 19.63 -24.45 -12.99
N ASP A 53 19.97 -23.83 -14.11
CA ASP A 53 20.13 -22.39 -14.25
C ASP A 53 18.81 -21.64 -13.95
N SER A 54 17.67 -22.19 -14.37
CA SER A 54 16.35 -21.58 -14.10
C SER A 54 15.98 -21.67 -12.62
N MET A 55 16.27 -22.79 -11.97
CA MET A 55 16.09 -22.93 -10.51
C MET A 55 17.02 -22.01 -9.71
N ALA A 56 18.27 -21.89 -10.13
CA ALA A 56 19.23 -21.01 -9.46
C ALA A 56 18.79 -19.54 -9.49
N ARG A 57 18.24 -19.06 -10.62
CA ARG A 57 17.79 -17.67 -10.81
C ARG A 57 16.66 -17.26 -9.88
N VAL A 58 15.82 -18.20 -9.50
CA VAL A 58 14.69 -17.92 -8.59
C VAL A 58 15.00 -18.38 -7.17
N ASN A 59 16.26 -18.65 -6.84
CA ASN A 59 16.71 -19.15 -5.54
C ASN A 59 15.91 -20.41 -5.10
N ALA A 60 15.75 -21.38 -6.01
CA ALA A 60 15.03 -22.62 -5.77
C ALA A 60 15.90 -23.88 -5.97
N LEU A 61 17.21 -23.72 -6.19
CA LEU A 61 18.08 -24.85 -6.48
C LEU A 61 18.19 -25.83 -5.31
N GLU A 62 18.15 -25.34 -4.08
CA GLU A 62 18.16 -26.15 -2.86
C GLU A 62 16.90 -27.01 -2.69
N LEU A 63 15.82 -26.67 -3.40
CA LEU A 63 14.53 -27.38 -3.36
C LEU A 63 14.47 -28.55 -4.36
N ARG A 64 15.48 -28.75 -5.21
CA ARG A 64 15.42 -29.62 -6.38
C ARG A 64 14.91 -31.04 -6.10
N GLU A 65 15.33 -31.63 -4.98
CA GLU A 65 14.98 -33.01 -4.60
C GLU A 65 13.71 -33.10 -3.74
N GLN A 66 13.17 -31.97 -3.28
CA GLN A 66 11.97 -31.94 -2.46
C GLN A 66 10.73 -32.19 -3.31
N ARG A 67 9.71 -32.77 -2.71
CA ARG A 67 8.40 -32.92 -3.36
C ARG A 67 7.72 -31.56 -3.47
N PHE A 68 7.15 -31.27 -4.62
CA PHE A 68 6.47 -30.00 -4.86
C PHE A 68 5.32 -29.74 -3.88
N THR A 69 4.60 -30.81 -3.47
CA THR A 69 3.48 -30.71 -2.52
C THR A 69 3.89 -30.33 -1.10
N GLU A 70 5.15 -30.56 -0.72
CA GLU A 70 5.68 -30.28 0.63
C GLU A 70 6.15 -28.81 0.79
N LEU A 71 6.14 -28.02 -0.29
CA LEU A 71 6.61 -26.65 -0.31
C LEU A 71 5.61 -25.66 0.28
N SER A 72 6.13 -24.56 0.86
CA SER A 72 5.31 -23.37 1.15
C SER A 72 4.84 -22.70 -0.13
N ASP A 73 3.77 -21.87 -0.06
CA ASP A 73 3.23 -21.18 -1.23
C ASP A 73 4.28 -20.32 -1.95
N GLY A 74 5.15 -19.61 -1.21
CA GLY A 74 6.24 -18.83 -1.80
C GLY A 74 7.29 -19.70 -2.50
N GLN A 75 7.61 -20.88 -1.94
CA GLN A 75 8.50 -21.83 -2.60
C GLN A 75 7.86 -22.44 -3.85
N LYS A 76 6.57 -22.80 -3.80
CA LYS A 76 5.81 -23.27 -4.96
C LYS A 76 5.84 -22.23 -6.08
N GLN A 77 5.61 -20.96 -5.74
CA GLN A 77 5.61 -19.87 -6.72
C GLN A 77 6.98 -19.71 -7.40
N ARG A 78 8.08 -19.78 -6.65
CA ARG A 78 9.44 -19.77 -7.22
C ARG A 78 9.68 -20.95 -8.16
N VAL A 79 9.26 -22.15 -7.81
CA VAL A 79 9.40 -23.33 -8.66
C VAL A 79 8.56 -23.21 -9.93
N LEU A 80 7.33 -22.69 -9.87
CA LEU A 80 6.49 -22.43 -11.04
C LEU A 80 7.09 -21.35 -11.94
N LEU A 81 7.67 -20.30 -11.37
CA LEU A 81 8.39 -19.30 -12.13
C LEU A 81 9.64 -19.89 -12.79
N ALA A 82 10.40 -20.75 -12.08
CA ALA A 82 11.53 -21.47 -12.68
C ALA A 82 11.10 -22.32 -13.87
N ARG A 83 9.94 -23.02 -13.76
CA ARG A 83 9.36 -23.78 -14.88
C ARG A 83 9.08 -22.89 -16.10
N ALA A 84 8.49 -21.71 -15.85
CA ALA A 84 8.19 -20.76 -16.92
C ALA A 84 9.48 -20.23 -17.59
N LEU A 85 10.50 -19.87 -16.80
CA LEU A 85 11.80 -19.43 -17.29
C LEU A 85 12.58 -20.52 -18.03
N CYS A 86 12.45 -21.77 -17.56
CA CYS A 86 13.07 -22.94 -18.18
C CYS A 86 12.60 -23.17 -19.62
N GLN A 87 11.42 -22.71 -19.96
CA GLN A 87 10.87 -22.72 -21.31
C GLN A 87 11.60 -21.72 -22.24
N GLN A 88 12.40 -20.80 -21.71
CA GLN A 88 13.11 -19.73 -22.44
C GLN A 88 12.17 -18.90 -23.33
N PRO A 89 11.06 -18.40 -22.82
CA PRO A 89 10.08 -17.65 -23.59
C PRO A 89 10.55 -16.22 -23.88
N GLU A 90 9.91 -15.58 -24.85
CA GLU A 90 10.01 -14.13 -25.10
C GLU A 90 9.02 -13.35 -24.24
N VAL A 91 7.87 -13.98 -23.93
CA VAL A 91 6.80 -13.39 -23.11
C VAL A 91 6.41 -14.35 -22.00
N ILE A 92 6.31 -13.86 -20.77
CA ILE A 92 5.72 -14.59 -19.65
C ILE A 92 4.41 -13.90 -19.24
N VAL A 93 3.35 -14.68 -19.13
CA VAL A 93 2.07 -14.24 -18.58
C VAL A 93 1.90 -14.87 -17.21
N LEU A 94 1.66 -14.03 -16.21
CA LEU A 94 1.50 -14.43 -14.81
C LEU A 94 0.12 -13.98 -14.32
N ASP A 95 -0.68 -14.93 -13.89
CA ASP A 95 -1.99 -14.64 -13.33
C ASP A 95 -1.90 -14.59 -11.80
N GLU A 96 -2.12 -13.39 -11.24
CA GLU A 96 -2.05 -13.08 -9.81
C GLU A 96 -0.83 -13.69 -9.08
N PRO A 97 0.39 -13.47 -9.56
CA PRO A 97 1.57 -14.16 -9.02
C PRO A 97 1.93 -13.78 -7.58
N THR A 98 1.34 -12.70 -7.05
CA THR A 98 1.54 -12.20 -5.69
C THR A 98 0.51 -12.68 -4.69
N SER A 99 -0.56 -13.35 -5.17
CA SER A 99 -1.61 -13.89 -4.31
C SER A 99 -1.06 -14.93 -3.33
N TYR A 100 -1.51 -14.88 -2.09
CA TYR A 100 -1.09 -15.76 -0.99
C TYR A 100 0.39 -15.64 -0.56
N LEU A 101 1.15 -14.68 -1.09
CA LEU A 101 2.51 -14.42 -0.67
C LEU A 101 2.55 -13.38 0.47
N ASP A 102 3.41 -13.57 1.43
CA ASP A 102 3.77 -12.52 2.37
C ASP A 102 4.62 -11.42 1.69
N ILE A 103 4.79 -10.31 2.39
CA ILE A 103 5.48 -9.12 1.83
C ILE A 103 6.90 -9.46 1.34
N ARG A 104 7.63 -10.30 2.08
CA ARG A 104 9.00 -10.67 1.73
C ARG A 104 9.04 -11.44 0.40
N HIS A 105 8.20 -12.46 0.27
CA HIS A 105 8.15 -13.29 -0.93
C HIS A 105 7.60 -12.52 -2.14
N LYS A 106 6.68 -11.55 -1.93
CA LYS A 106 6.25 -10.61 -2.98
C LYS A 106 7.42 -9.80 -3.53
N ILE A 107 8.20 -9.19 -2.64
CA ILE A 107 9.38 -8.39 -3.05
C ILE A 107 10.37 -9.26 -3.81
N GLU A 108 10.72 -10.45 -3.29
CA GLU A 108 11.65 -11.39 -3.94
C GLU A 108 11.17 -11.77 -5.36
N LEU A 109 9.87 -12.06 -5.53
CA LEU A 109 9.30 -12.39 -6.83
C LEU A 109 9.40 -11.22 -7.82
N LEU A 110 9.01 -10.01 -7.38
CA LEU A 110 9.02 -8.82 -8.21
C LEU A 110 10.45 -8.42 -8.63
N ASP A 111 11.42 -8.56 -7.73
CA ASP A 111 12.84 -8.31 -8.03
C ASP A 111 13.36 -9.28 -9.09
N ILE A 112 13.01 -10.57 -9.00
CA ILE A 112 13.34 -11.57 -10.00
C ILE A 112 12.77 -11.19 -11.38
N LEU A 113 11.48 -10.82 -11.43
CA LEU A 113 10.83 -10.42 -12.68
C LEU A 113 11.49 -9.18 -13.28
N ARG A 114 11.80 -8.17 -12.47
CA ARG A 114 12.47 -6.95 -12.90
C ARG A 114 13.89 -7.22 -13.44
N GLU A 115 14.65 -8.08 -12.78
CA GLU A 115 15.97 -8.49 -13.27
C GLU A 115 15.86 -9.18 -14.62
N MET A 116 14.87 -10.05 -14.82
CA MET A 116 14.66 -10.77 -16.06
C MET A 116 14.28 -9.86 -17.23
N THR A 117 13.41 -8.87 -17.00
CA THR A 117 13.06 -7.89 -18.03
C THR A 117 14.28 -7.06 -18.42
N ALA A 118 15.05 -6.57 -17.46
CA ALA A 118 16.22 -5.72 -17.70
C ALA A 118 17.38 -6.44 -18.38
N SER A 119 17.66 -7.71 -17.99
CA SER A 119 18.85 -8.43 -18.45
C SER A 119 18.67 -9.22 -19.75
N ARG A 120 17.42 -9.59 -20.11
CA ARG A 120 17.12 -10.51 -21.22
C ARG A 120 16.13 -9.97 -22.25
N GLY A 121 15.58 -8.78 -22.05
CA GLY A 121 14.53 -8.26 -22.91
C GLY A 121 13.26 -9.12 -22.86
N LEU A 122 13.03 -9.84 -21.74
CA LEU A 122 11.84 -10.62 -21.50
C LEU A 122 10.65 -9.67 -21.29
N SER A 123 9.56 -9.90 -22.01
CA SER A 123 8.31 -9.20 -21.77
C SER A 123 7.51 -9.93 -20.68
N VAL A 124 7.06 -9.21 -19.67
CA VAL A 124 6.24 -9.76 -18.59
C VAL A 124 4.88 -9.11 -18.61
N VAL A 125 3.83 -9.92 -18.65
CA VAL A 125 2.43 -9.48 -18.47
C VAL A 125 1.92 -10.14 -17.21
N LEU A 126 1.43 -9.36 -16.25
CA LEU A 126 0.91 -9.92 -15.01
C LEU A 126 -0.40 -9.25 -14.59
N SER A 127 -1.32 -10.02 -14.03
CA SER A 127 -2.47 -9.48 -13.34
C SER A 127 -2.11 -9.19 -11.88
N LEU A 128 -2.55 -8.06 -11.36
CA LEU A 128 -2.33 -7.64 -9.98
C LEU A 128 -3.60 -7.05 -9.40
N HIS A 129 -3.85 -7.35 -8.13
CA HIS A 129 -4.87 -6.67 -7.33
C HIS A 129 -4.31 -5.49 -6.53
N GLU A 130 -3.00 -5.51 -6.28
CA GLU A 130 -2.31 -4.47 -5.52
C GLU A 130 -1.88 -3.31 -6.41
N VAL A 131 -2.64 -2.22 -6.38
CA VAL A 131 -2.39 -1.02 -7.19
C VAL A 131 -1.01 -0.41 -6.88
N ASP A 132 -0.62 -0.42 -5.60
CA ASP A 132 0.67 0.12 -5.16
C ASP A 132 1.87 -0.67 -5.71
N LEU A 133 1.71 -1.97 -5.98
CA LEU A 133 2.73 -2.76 -6.66
C LEU A 133 2.76 -2.45 -8.16
N ALA A 134 1.61 -2.26 -8.79
CA ALA A 134 1.55 -1.89 -10.19
C ALA A 134 2.24 -0.55 -10.46
N THR A 135 2.05 0.46 -9.60
CA THR A 135 2.72 1.76 -9.72
C THR A 135 4.24 1.70 -9.59
N LYS A 136 4.77 0.71 -8.87
CA LYS A 136 6.20 0.58 -8.60
C LYS A 136 6.94 -0.30 -9.59
N LEU A 137 6.22 -1.16 -10.30
CA LEU A 137 6.82 -2.21 -11.12
C LEU A 137 6.55 -2.05 -12.62
N ALA A 138 5.33 -1.67 -13.00
CA ALA A 138 4.89 -1.73 -14.38
C ALA A 138 5.39 -0.55 -15.21
N ASP A 139 5.84 -0.82 -16.45
CA ASP A 139 6.10 0.22 -17.45
C ASP A 139 4.76 0.70 -18.07
N VAL A 140 3.79 -0.20 -18.17
CA VAL A 140 2.45 0.08 -18.70
C VAL A 140 1.42 -0.66 -17.86
N VAL A 141 0.36 0.01 -17.49
CA VAL A 141 -0.80 -0.60 -16.83
C VAL A 141 -2.00 -0.62 -17.77
N VAL A 142 -2.77 -1.70 -17.69
CA VAL A 142 -4.05 -1.86 -18.37
C VAL A 142 -5.11 -2.06 -17.29
N LEU A 143 -5.94 -1.04 -17.10
CA LEU A 143 -7.05 -1.10 -16.16
C LEU A 143 -8.26 -1.72 -16.84
N VAL A 144 -8.80 -2.78 -16.24
CA VAL A 144 -9.96 -3.52 -16.77
C VAL A 144 -11.14 -3.34 -15.85
N LYS A 145 -12.27 -2.91 -16.40
CA LYS A 145 -13.55 -2.79 -15.69
C LYS A 145 -14.66 -3.28 -16.59
N ASP A 146 -15.64 -4.00 -16.06
CA ASP A 146 -16.82 -4.49 -16.78
C ASP A 146 -16.47 -5.24 -18.09
N ASN A 147 -15.44 -6.08 -18.05
CA ASN A 147 -14.90 -6.83 -19.19
C ASN A 147 -14.39 -5.96 -20.36
N ALA A 148 -14.06 -4.70 -20.11
CA ALA A 148 -13.50 -3.78 -21.09
C ALA A 148 -12.24 -3.09 -20.57
N ILE A 149 -11.38 -2.66 -21.48
CA ILE A 149 -10.25 -1.82 -21.12
C ILE A 149 -10.82 -0.43 -20.75
N PHE A 150 -10.63 -0.06 -19.49
CA PHE A 150 -11.06 1.21 -18.94
C PHE A 150 -10.04 2.32 -19.22
N ARG A 151 -8.76 2.07 -18.92
CA ARG A 151 -7.62 2.93 -19.24
C ARG A 151 -6.39 2.10 -19.53
N CYS A 152 -5.43 2.66 -20.28
CA CYS A 152 -4.13 2.02 -20.56
C CYS A 152 -3.09 3.11 -20.74
N GLY A 153 -1.92 2.93 -20.13
CA GLY A 153 -0.79 3.87 -20.25
C GLY A 153 0.25 3.65 -19.15
N ALA A 154 1.21 4.57 -19.03
CA ALA A 154 2.15 4.57 -17.94
C ALA A 154 1.41 4.75 -16.60
N PRO A 155 1.85 4.08 -15.50
CA PRO A 155 1.19 4.21 -14.21
C PRO A 155 1.01 5.66 -13.77
N GLU A 156 2.02 6.50 -13.97
CA GLU A 156 2.05 7.91 -13.59
C GLU A 156 1.00 8.76 -14.32
N ASP A 157 0.59 8.33 -15.52
CA ASP A 157 -0.35 9.07 -16.36
C ASP A 157 -1.81 8.63 -16.18
N VAL A 158 -2.02 7.38 -15.72
CA VAL A 158 -3.36 6.78 -15.71
C VAL A 158 -3.89 6.43 -14.32
N LEU A 159 -3.00 6.36 -13.31
CA LEU A 159 -3.38 6.06 -11.94
C LEU A 159 -3.43 7.34 -11.13
N ASP A 160 -4.62 7.74 -10.77
CA ASP A 160 -4.93 8.78 -9.80
C ASP A 160 -6.04 8.30 -8.85
N ASP A 161 -6.28 9.04 -7.77
CA ASP A 161 -7.27 8.67 -6.75
C ASP A 161 -8.70 8.55 -7.36
N ASP A 162 -9.03 9.40 -8.33
CA ASP A 162 -10.33 9.37 -9.01
C ASP A 162 -10.45 8.14 -9.93
N THR A 163 -9.40 7.79 -10.65
CA THR A 163 -9.35 6.58 -11.48
C THR A 163 -9.54 5.33 -10.63
N ILE A 164 -8.85 5.25 -9.49
CA ILE A 164 -8.98 4.12 -8.57
C ILE A 164 -10.37 4.05 -7.98
N ARG A 165 -10.94 5.20 -7.58
CA ARG A 165 -12.32 5.26 -7.08
C ARG A 165 -13.32 4.75 -8.13
N GLN A 166 -13.17 5.15 -9.39
CA GLN A 166 -14.02 4.68 -10.48
C GLN A 166 -13.79 3.20 -10.82
N LEU A 167 -12.53 2.73 -10.79
CA LEU A 167 -12.19 1.35 -11.11
C LEU A 167 -12.85 0.36 -10.13
N TYR A 168 -12.79 0.67 -8.84
CA TYR A 168 -13.27 -0.21 -7.76
C TYR A 168 -14.67 0.15 -7.24
N ASP A 169 -15.38 1.12 -7.86
CA ASP A 169 -16.70 1.60 -7.40
C ASP A 169 -16.71 1.99 -5.92
N ILE A 170 -15.67 2.72 -5.47
CA ILE A 170 -15.55 3.11 -4.06
C ILE A 170 -16.50 4.26 -3.78
N HIS A 171 -17.58 3.98 -3.03
CA HIS A 171 -18.58 4.96 -2.59
C HIS A 171 -18.35 5.40 -1.14
N ASP A 172 -17.91 4.48 -0.28
CA ASP A 172 -17.72 4.68 1.15
C ASP A 172 -16.24 4.52 1.53
N GLY A 173 -15.52 5.65 1.62
CA GLY A 173 -14.09 5.69 1.88
C GLY A 173 -13.31 6.29 0.73
N SER A 174 -12.01 6.23 0.84
CA SER A 174 -11.08 6.64 -0.23
C SER A 174 -9.91 5.67 -0.34
N PHE A 175 -9.33 5.61 -1.51
CA PHE A 175 -8.01 5.03 -1.70
C PHE A 175 -7.02 6.20 -1.84
N ASN A 176 -5.99 6.21 -1.04
CA ASN A 176 -4.92 7.19 -1.15
C ASN A 176 -3.74 6.54 -1.89
N LEU A 177 -3.51 6.95 -3.11
CA LEU A 177 -2.46 6.38 -3.97
C LEU A 177 -1.07 6.65 -3.40
N LEU A 178 -0.84 7.83 -2.82
CA LEU A 178 0.44 8.20 -2.21
C LEU A 178 0.80 7.28 -1.03
N LEU A 179 -0.19 6.91 -0.22
CA LEU A 179 -0.01 6.02 0.94
C LEU A 179 -0.21 4.54 0.59
N GLY A 180 -0.74 4.23 -0.60
CA GLY A 180 -1.09 2.86 -1.01
C GLY A 180 -2.11 2.21 -0.08
N SER A 181 -3.02 3.00 0.52
CA SER A 181 -3.91 2.52 1.56
C SER A 181 -5.35 2.98 1.38
N VAL A 182 -6.27 2.15 1.87
CA VAL A 182 -7.68 2.47 1.97
C VAL A 182 -7.95 3.20 3.29
N GLU A 183 -8.67 4.32 3.22
CA GLU A 183 -9.24 4.99 4.39
C GLU A 183 -10.76 4.80 4.39
N LEU A 184 -11.28 4.29 5.50
CA LEU A 184 -12.73 4.16 5.70
C LEU A 184 -13.31 5.53 6.05
N CYS A 185 -14.58 5.79 5.71
CA CYS A 185 -15.23 7.05 6.04
C CYS A 185 -15.12 7.42 7.52
N GLY A 186 -14.94 8.70 7.79
CA GLY A 186 -14.98 9.27 9.11
C GLY A 186 -16.36 9.14 9.75
N ALA A 187 -16.41 9.28 11.08
CA ALA A 187 -17.66 9.31 11.82
C ALA A 187 -18.47 10.55 11.46
N ALA A 188 -19.76 10.36 11.16
CA ALA A 188 -20.68 11.46 10.88
C ALA A 188 -21.15 12.14 12.17
N GLY A 189 -21.41 13.43 12.12
CA GLY A 189 -21.95 14.21 13.23
C GLY A 189 -21.14 15.49 13.52
N GLU A 190 -21.60 16.24 14.52
CA GLU A 190 -20.88 17.45 14.95
C GLU A 190 -19.60 17.07 15.69
N PRO A 191 -18.44 17.65 15.33
CA PRO A 191 -17.18 17.32 15.93
C PRO A 191 -17.10 17.82 17.38
N ARG A 192 -16.82 16.89 18.31
CA ARG A 192 -16.62 17.20 19.73
C ARG A 192 -15.15 17.18 20.16
N VAL A 193 -14.29 16.62 19.34
CA VAL A 193 -12.84 16.58 19.53
C VAL A 193 -12.19 17.43 18.46
N PHE A 194 -11.23 18.27 18.85
CA PHE A 194 -10.39 18.99 17.89
C PHE A 194 -8.98 18.40 17.89
N VAL A 195 -8.44 18.08 16.72
CA VAL A 195 -7.10 17.52 16.60
C VAL A 195 -6.17 18.56 15.94
N VAL A 196 -5.03 18.83 16.58
CA VAL A 196 -3.94 19.62 16.02
C VAL A 196 -2.89 18.66 15.44
N PRO A 197 -2.88 18.49 14.11
CA PRO A 197 -2.06 17.49 13.43
C PRO A 197 -0.72 18.10 12.94
N GLY A 198 0.04 17.28 12.20
CA GLY A 198 1.22 17.66 11.45
C GLY A 198 2.23 16.52 11.35
N GLU A 199 3.06 16.55 10.31
CA GLU A 199 4.14 15.59 10.07
C GLU A 199 3.69 14.12 9.99
N GLY A 200 2.44 13.84 9.60
CA GLY A 200 1.87 12.50 9.62
C GLY A 200 1.52 11.96 11.02
N ARG A 201 1.72 12.76 12.08
CA ARG A 201 1.42 12.36 13.47
C ARG A 201 -0.06 12.45 13.81
N GLY A 202 -0.84 13.19 13.02
CA GLY A 202 -2.30 13.28 13.16
C GLY A 202 -3.00 12.02 12.68
N ALA A 203 -2.53 11.37 11.63
CA ALA A 203 -3.17 10.21 11.02
C ALA A 203 -3.48 9.05 12.01
N PRO A 204 -2.57 8.63 12.92
CA PRO A 204 -2.90 7.65 13.95
C PRO A 204 -4.03 8.10 14.88
N CYS A 205 -4.10 9.40 15.22
CA CYS A 205 -5.16 9.98 16.03
C CYS A 205 -6.50 9.97 15.30
N PHE A 206 -6.52 10.35 14.02
CA PHE A 206 -7.70 10.35 13.17
C PHE A 206 -8.31 8.96 13.06
N ARG A 207 -7.50 7.95 12.72
CA ARG A 207 -7.93 6.55 12.64
C ARG A 207 -8.42 6.01 13.98
N ALA A 208 -7.82 6.44 15.08
CA ALA A 208 -8.25 6.01 16.42
C ALA A 208 -9.58 6.64 16.83
N LEU A 209 -9.87 7.88 16.44
CA LEU A 209 -11.18 8.53 16.63
C LEU A 209 -12.25 7.90 15.73
N GLN A 210 -11.92 7.68 14.45
CA GLN A 210 -12.81 7.00 13.49
C GLN A 210 -13.25 5.62 14.01
N LYS A 211 -12.32 4.79 14.50
CA LYS A 211 -12.63 3.46 15.08
C LYS A 211 -13.54 3.52 16.30
N ARG A 212 -13.60 4.66 17.00
CA ARG A 212 -14.48 4.88 18.14
C ARG A 212 -15.83 5.53 17.76
N GLY A 213 -16.03 5.81 16.46
CA GLY A 213 -17.23 6.51 15.99
C GLY A 213 -17.32 7.95 16.46
N LEU A 214 -16.18 8.59 16.78
CA LEU A 214 -16.13 9.96 17.29
C LEU A 214 -15.83 10.93 16.14
N PRO A 215 -16.79 11.79 15.76
CA PRO A 215 -16.53 12.84 14.79
C PRO A 215 -15.58 13.87 15.38
N PHE A 216 -14.64 14.35 14.57
CA PHE A 216 -13.62 15.31 14.98
C PHE A 216 -13.40 16.39 13.94
N ALA A 217 -12.92 17.54 14.41
CA ALA A 217 -12.36 18.59 13.57
C ALA A 217 -10.84 18.51 13.58
N ALA A 218 -10.20 18.87 12.49
CA ALA A 218 -8.75 18.88 12.38
C ALA A 218 -8.25 20.22 11.82
N GLY A 219 -7.17 20.73 12.37
CA GLY A 219 -6.56 21.97 11.90
C GLY A 219 -5.45 22.51 12.82
N ILE A 220 -4.64 23.43 12.36
CA ILE A 220 -4.60 23.87 10.97
C ILE A 220 -3.75 22.90 10.17
N LEU A 221 -4.29 22.43 9.05
CA LEU A 221 -3.67 21.47 8.14
C LEU A 221 -3.11 22.23 6.94
N GLN A 222 -1.82 22.09 6.68
CA GLN A 222 -1.28 22.54 5.39
C GLN A 222 -1.54 21.50 4.31
N ARG A 223 -1.90 21.93 3.09
CA ARG A 223 -2.21 21.03 1.97
C ARG A 223 -1.06 20.14 1.53
N CYS A 224 0.19 20.53 1.86
CA CYS A 224 1.37 19.71 1.62
C CYS A 224 1.67 18.68 2.71
N ASP A 225 0.90 18.68 3.82
CA ASP A 225 1.11 17.72 4.92
C ASP A 225 0.41 16.38 4.62
N VAL A 226 1.08 15.29 4.98
CA VAL A 226 0.51 13.93 4.84
C VAL A 226 -0.81 13.79 5.61
N ASP A 227 -0.91 14.44 6.77
CA ASP A 227 -2.14 14.43 7.58
C ASP A 227 -3.34 15.06 6.85
N TRP A 228 -3.08 15.99 5.92
CA TRP A 228 -4.16 16.60 5.12
C TRP A 228 -4.91 15.57 4.28
N ALA A 229 -4.18 14.69 3.58
CA ALA A 229 -4.76 13.67 2.72
C ALA A 229 -5.59 12.65 3.53
N VAL A 230 -5.17 12.30 4.76
CA VAL A 230 -5.91 11.40 5.63
C VAL A 230 -7.13 12.10 6.24
N ALA A 231 -6.98 13.36 6.66
CA ALA A 231 -8.07 14.14 7.22
C ALA A 231 -9.19 14.41 6.21
N GLU A 232 -8.89 14.42 4.91
CA GLU A 232 -9.88 14.60 3.85
C GLU A 232 -11.01 13.58 3.92
N THR A 233 -10.70 12.34 4.24
CA THR A 233 -11.67 11.26 4.36
C THR A 233 -12.21 11.10 5.78
N LEU A 234 -11.39 11.36 6.81
CA LEU A 234 -11.73 11.00 8.18
C LEU A 234 -12.31 12.14 9.02
N ALA A 235 -11.94 13.40 8.76
CA ALA A 235 -12.38 14.52 9.58
C ALA A 235 -13.78 15.03 9.17
N ALA A 236 -14.66 15.21 10.14
CA ALA A 236 -15.97 15.83 9.92
C ALA A 236 -15.86 17.32 9.53
N ARG A 237 -14.79 17.99 9.97
CA ARG A 237 -14.48 19.38 9.59
C ARG A 237 -12.97 19.60 9.54
N ARG A 238 -12.51 20.35 8.54
CA ARG A 238 -11.08 20.69 8.36
C ARG A 238 -10.90 22.20 8.33
N TYR A 239 -9.78 22.66 8.90
CA TYR A 239 -9.31 24.04 8.83
C TYR A 239 -7.95 24.01 8.12
N GLU A 240 -7.90 24.56 6.92
CA GLU A 240 -6.81 24.36 5.98
C GLU A 240 -6.02 25.64 5.73
N ALA A 241 -4.74 25.48 5.43
CA ALA A 241 -3.87 26.51 4.90
C ALA A 241 -3.23 26.02 3.60
N GLU A 242 -2.92 26.96 2.72
CA GLU A 242 -2.14 26.67 1.50
C GLU A 242 -0.73 26.20 1.90
N SER A 243 -0.10 25.43 1.00
CA SER A 243 1.23 24.87 1.23
C SER A 243 2.23 25.96 1.58
N PHE A 244 2.96 25.74 2.68
CA PHE A 244 4.01 26.67 3.18
C PHE A 244 3.53 28.11 3.44
N SER A 245 2.26 28.29 3.67
CA SER A 245 1.65 29.60 3.92
C SER A 245 0.88 29.62 5.24
N PRO A 246 0.81 30.75 5.93
CA PRO A 246 -0.08 30.87 7.09
C PRO A 246 -1.54 30.74 6.66
N PRO A 247 -2.43 30.29 7.56
CA PRO A 247 -3.84 30.24 7.30
C PRO A 247 -4.43 31.65 7.07
N ALA A 248 -5.49 31.72 6.28
CA ALA A 248 -6.26 32.97 6.19
C ALA A 248 -6.78 33.37 7.59
N PRO A 249 -6.86 34.69 7.91
CA PRO A 249 -7.28 35.14 9.24
C PRO A 249 -8.67 34.61 9.66
N ASP A 250 -9.58 34.45 8.71
CA ASP A 250 -10.91 33.89 8.95
C ASP A 250 -10.85 32.40 9.30
N THR A 251 -10.01 31.65 8.59
CA THR A 251 -9.77 30.22 8.87
C THR A 251 -9.18 30.05 10.27
N LEU A 252 -8.19 30.85 10.63
CA LEU A 252 -7.58 30.80 11.96
C LEU A 252 -8.61 31.11 13.05
N ARG A 253 -9.41 32.19 12.90
CA ARG A 253 -10.48 32.52 13.83
C ARG A 253 -11.49 31.40 14.00
N ALA A 254 -11.91 30.80 12.90
CA ALA A 254 -12.87 29.70 12.91
C ALA A 254 -12.28 28.43 13.58
N ALA A 255 -11.02 28.11 13.32
CA ALA A 255 -10.32 27.00 13.95
C ALA A 255 -10.19 27.18 15.46
N VAL A 256 -9.77 28.37 15.91
CA VAL A 256 -9.67 28.74 17.34
C VAL A 256 -11.05 28.64 18.01
N ALA A 257 -12.10 29.18 17.41
CA ALA A 257 -13.45 29.10 17.95
C ALA A 257 -13.92 27.64 18.09
N ALA A 258 -13.66 26.79 17.08
CA ALA A 258 -13.98 25.36 17.10
C ALA A 258 -13.20 24.63 18.21
N ALA A 259 -11.90 24.88 18.34
CA ALA A 259 -11.09 24.29 19.40
C ALA A 259 -11.56 24.68 20.79
N CYS A 260 -11.88 25.97 20.99
CA CYS A 260 -12.41 26.48 22.27
C CYS A 260 -13.81 25.96 22.62
N SER A 261 -14.58 25.49 21.65
CA SER A 261 -15.92 24.90 21.86
C SER A 261 -15.93 23.39 21.91
N SER A 262 -14.78 22.74 21.67
CA SER A 262 -14.64 21.29 21.71
C SER A 262 -14.63 20.74 23.15
N ALA A 263 -14.98 19.48 23.32
CA ALA A 263 -14.88 18.79 24.62
C ALA A 263 -13.41 18.59 25.04
N CYS A 264 -12.53 18.40 24.09
CA CYS A 264 -11.08 18.39 24.29
C CYS A 264 -10.33 18.71 23.00
N VAL A 265 -9.06 19.13 23.14
CA VAL A 265 -8.12 19.30 22.03
C VAL A 265 -7.02 18.26 22.14
N VAL A 266 -6.74 17.58 21.04
CA VAL A 266 -5.67 16.60 20.90
C VAL A 266 -4.50 17.24 20.15
N ASP A 267 -3.35 17.35 20.81
CA ASP A 267 -2.09 17.71 20.18
C ASP A 267 -1.34 16.42 19.78
N SER A 268 -1.19 16.18 18.48
CA SER A 268 -0.51 15.00 17.95
C SER A 268 1.00 14.96 18.25
N GLY A 269 1.54 16.06 18.77
CA GLY A 269 2.97 16.17 19.07
C GLY A 269 3.85 16.51 17.87
N ALA A 270 3.28 17.03 16.79
CA ALA A 270 4.04 17.50 15.63
C ALA A 270 4.94 18.68 15.97
N ALA A 271 6.11 18.80 15.33
CA ALA A 271 7.00 19.94 15.54
C ALA A 271 6.30 21.25 15.17
N ILE A 272 6.51 22.28 15.95
CA ILE A 272 5.98 23.62 15.67
C ILE A 272 7.13 24.50 15.15
N GLY A 273 6.93 25.04 13.96
CA GLY A 273 7.90 25.88 13.26
C GLY A 273 7.25 27.12 12.64
N PRO A 274 8.00 27.83 11.79
CA PRO A 274 7.52 29.08 11.17
C PRO A 274 6.23 28.95 10.37
N TYR A 275 5.97 27.79 9.78
CA TYR A 275 4.84 27.56 8.86
C TYR A 275 3.57 27.04 9.54
N ASN A 276 3.66 26.60 10.80
CA ASN A 276 2.53 26.08 11.57
C ASN A 276 2.48 26.63 13.00
N ARG A 277 3.09 27.79 13.23
CA ARG A 277 3.12 28.47 14.54
C ARG A 277 1.71 28.78 15.07
N GLU A 278 0.75 28.96 14.18
CA GLU A 278 -0.67 29.21 14.48
C GLU A 278 -1.28 28.01 15.22
N ASN A 279 -0.76 26.80 15.05
CA ASN A 279 -1.17 25.63 15.84
C ASN A 279 -0.84 25.82 17.32
N LEU A 280 0.24 26.53 17.66
CA LEU A 280 0.54 26.87 19.07
C LEU A 280 -0.46 27.89 19.63
N GLU A 281 -0.85 28.90 18.84
CA GLU A 281 -1.86 29.87 19.22
C GLU A 281 -3.21 29.19 19.49
N LEU A 282 -3.58 28.23 18.66
CA LEU A 282 -4.79 27.42 18.80
C LEU A 282 -4.76 26.61 20.11
N LEU A 283 -3.66 25.90 20.39
CA LEU A 283 -3.50 25.13 21.62
C LEU A 283 -3.59 26.04 22.87
N ARG A 284 -2.96 27.23 22.83
CA ARG A 284 -2.98 28.23 23.92
C ARG A 284 -4.39 28.78 24.13
N ALA A 285 -5.08 29.12 23.05
CA ALA A 285 -6.45 29.64 23.13
C ALA A 285 -7.39 28.62 23.75
N ALA A 286 -7.32 27.37 23.35
CA ALA A 286 -8.11 26.28 23.91
C ALA A 286 -7.82 26.08 25.42
N ALA A 287 -6.54 26.03 25.81
CA ALA A 287 -6.12 25.92 27.20
C ALA A 287 -6.61 27.12 28.04
N GLY A 288 -6.49 28.34 27.50
CA GLY A 288 -6.99 29.57 28.14
C GLY A 288 -8.52 29.62 28.29
N ALA A 289 -9.24 28.96 27.40
CA ALA A 289 -10.70 28.79 27.49
C ALA A 289 -11.11 27.66 28.45
N GLY A 290 -10.17 26.98 29.11
CA GLY A 290 -10.44 25.88 30.03
C GLY A 290 -10.72 24.54 29.35
N VAL A 291 -10.49 24.43 28.02
CA VAL A 291 -10.64 23.18 27.29
C VAL A 291 -9.46 22.26 27.57
N PRO A 292 -9.67 21.00 27.98
CA PRO A 292 -8.58 20.06 28.20
C PRO A 292 -7.74 19.85 26.94
N VAL A 293 -6.43 20.09 27.02
CA VAL A 293 -5.45 19.79 25.96
C VAL A 293 -4.75 18.49 26.32
N LEU A 294 -4.92 17.47 25.46
CA LEU A 294 -4.31 16.15 25.58
C LEU A 294 -3.14 16.07 24.58
N THR A 295 -1.93 15.78 25.02
CA THR A 295 -0.76 15.85 24.14
C THR A 295 0.06 14.57 24.11
N LEU A 296 0.59 14.23 22.91
CA LEU A 296 1.62 13.20 22.70
C LEU A 296 3.04 13.76 22.74
N ARG A 297 3.21 15.06 23.05
CA ARG A 297 4.56 15.65 23.16
C ARG A 297 5.27 15.14 24.40
N ARG A 298 6.52 14.78 24.20
CA ARG A 298 7.44 14.47 25.30
C ARG A 298 8.03 15.73 25.95
N GLU A 299 8.26 16.76 25.15
CA GLU A 299 8.78 18.04 25.62
C GLU A 299 7.63 19.00 25.93
N ARG A 300 7.69 19.63 27.07
CA ARG A 300 6.69 20.65 27.45
C ARG A 300 6.93 21.89 26.61
N LEU A 301 5.87 22.37 25.99
CA LEU A 301 5.89 23.69 25.36
C LEU A 301 5.73 24.75 26.43
N GLU A 302 6.57 25.78 26.38
CA GLU A 302 6.38 26.99 27.20
C GLU A 302 4.98 27.54 26.98
N SER A 303 4.28 27.89 28.05
CA SER A 303 2.90 28.39 28.05
C SER A 303 1.79 27.37 27.72
N LEU A 304 2.07 26.07 27.79
CA LEU A 304 1.07 24.98 27.74
C LEU A 304 1.19 24.07 28.97
N GLU A 305 1.41 24.66 30.14
CA GLU A 305 1.61 23.94 31.41
C GLU A 305 0.41 23.09 31.83
N ALA A 306 -0.81 23.47 31.39
CA ALA A 306 -2.06 22.76 31.64
C ALA A 306 -2.29 21.55 30.72
N ALA A 307 -1.46 21.35 29.69
CA ALA A 307 -1.60 20.20 28.80
C ALA A 307 -1.29 18.89 29.53
N ARG A 308 -2.12 17.88 29.29
CA ARG A 308 -2.00 16.55 29.91
C ARG A 308 -1.22 15.62 28.95
N PRO A 309 0.01 15.21 29.30
CA PRO A 309 0.81 14.33 28.44
C PRO A 309 0.34 12.88 28.51
N PHE A 310 0.47 12.18 27.37
CA PHE A 310 0.22 10.75 27.22
C PHE A 310 1.35 10.10 26.47
N ASP A 311 1.70 8.88 26.87
CA ASP A 311 2.79 8.12 26.21
C ASP A 311 2.31 7.39 24.94
N THR A 312 1.02 7.15 24.79
CA THR A 312 0.46 6.39 23.68
C THR A 312 -0.82 7.04 23.12
N VAL A 313 -1.00 6.88 21.80
CA VAL A 313 -2.24 7.29 21.13
C VAL A 313 -3.46 6.64 21.77
N ARG A 314 -3.38 5.36 22.15
CA ARG A 314 -4.49 4.62 22.78
C ARG A 314 -4.94 5.28 24.07
N ALA A 315 -4.02 5.53 25.02
CA ALA A 315 -4.35 6.12 26.30
C ALA A 315 -4.93 7.54 26.14
N LEU A 316 -4.37 8.34 25.23
CA LEU A 316 -4.88 9.67 24.91
C LEU A 316 -6.30 9.61 24.35
N MET A 317 -6.56 8.68 23.42
CA MET A 317 -7.86 8.54 22.78
C MET A 317 -8.93 7.97 23.72
N ASP A 318 -8.56 7.15 24.70
CA ASP A 318 -9.46 6.66 25.73
C ASP A 318 -9.92 7.83 26.64
N GLU A 319 -9.02 8.76 26.97
CA GLU A 319 -9.36 9.98 27.69
C GLU A 319 -10.19 10.94 26.83
N ALA A 320 -9.84 11.13 25.56
CA ALA A 320 -10.60 11.98 24.64
C ALA A 320 -12.05 11.46 24.48
N ALA A 321 -12.24 10.15 24.38
CA ALA A 321 -13.56 9.52 24.30
C ALA A 321 -14.39 9.70 25.58
N ARG A 322 -13.74 9.76 26.75
CA ARG A 322 -14.41 10.01 28.04
C ARG A 322 -14.89 11.44 28.17
N LEU A 323 -14.21 12.39 27.55
CA LEU A 323 -14.56 13.82 27.59
C LEU A 323 -15.60 14.18 26.52
N ALA A 324 -15.58 13.48 25.35
CA ALA A 324 -16.47 13.72 24.23
C ALA A 324 -17.87 13.10 24.46
#